data_71c80d9cffcb697e0e59b6131d2b6fd1
#
_entry.id   71c80d9cffcb697e0e59b6131d2b6fd1
#
_cell.length_a   1.000
_cell.length_b   1.000
_cell.length_c   1.000
_cell.angle_alpha   90.00
_cell.angle_beta   90.00
_cell.angle_gamma   90.00
#
_symmetry.space_group_name_H-M   'P 1'
#
loop_
_entity.id
_entity.type
_entity.pdbx_description
1 polymer ?
#
loop_
_entity_poly.entity_id
_entity_poly.type
_entity_poly.pdbx_seq_one_letter_code
_entity_poly.pdbx_strand_id
1 'polypeptide(L)'
;MFYNRKTEEKDILECLVLLAEGTRISSISRAKGIKEDTILSFLRKAAQHAEQVEAILLNEYEISQVQIDGLWAYVGHKKVAKSG
;
A
#
# COMPACT_ATOMS: atom_id res chain seq x y z
N MET A 1 13.39 6.64 -18.80
CA MET A 1 13.31 5.52 -18.86
C MET A 1 13.61 4.73 -17.72
N PHE A 2 14.80 4.61 -17.25
CA PHE A 2 14.98 3.76 -16.15
C PHE A 2 14.46 4.36 -14.91
N TYR A 3 14.38 5.64 -14.77
CA TYR A 3 13.85 6.14 -13.54
C TYR A 3 12.39 5.84 -13.41
N ASN A 4 11.76 5.35 -14.41
CA ASN A 4 10.38 4.96 -14.27
C ASN A 4 10.21 3.87 -13.25
N ARG A 5 11.18 2.99 -13.12
CA ARG A 5 11.08 1.94 -12.14
C ARG A 5 11.06 2.46 -10.75
N LYS A 6 11.95 3.39 -10.45
CA LYS A 6 11.97 3.97 -9.13
C LYS A 6 10.69 4.71 -8.86
N THR A 7 10.18 5.36 -9.86
CA THR A 7 8.93 6.06 -9.73
C THR A 7 7.82 5.11 -9.36
N GLU A 8 7.82 3.93 -9.99
CA GLU A 8 6.80 2.95 -9.67
C GLU A 8 6.83 2.53 -8.22
N GLU A 9 8.01 2.25 -7.70
CA GLU A 9 8.11 1.84 -6.32
C GLU A 9 7.59 2.93 -5.39
N LYS A 10 7.96 4.15 -5.70
CA LYS A 10 7.52 5.26 -4.91
C LYS A 10 6.01 5.41 -4.97
N ASP A 11 5.45 5.26 -6.16
CA ASP A 11 4.01 5.36 -6.31
C ASP A 11 3.30 4.28 -5.52
N ILE A 12 3.83 3.09 -5.52
CA ILE A 12 3.23 2.00 -4.75
C ILE A 12 3.21 2.36 -3.28
N LEU A 13 4.33 2.82 -2.76
CA LEU A 13 4.41 3.16 -1.35
C LEU A 13 3.47 4.32 -1.01
N GLU A 14 3.41 5.31 -1.88
CA GLU A 14 2.52 6.45 -1.63
C GLU A 14 1.06 6.02 -1.63
N CYS A 15 0.70 5.14 -2.54
CA CYS A 15 -0.66 4.63 -2.55
C CYS A 15 -0.98 3.88 -1.26
N LEU A 16 -0.02 3.09 -0.79
CA LEU A 16 -0.21 2.35 0.44
C LEU A 16 -0.38 3.28 1.64
N VAL A 17 0.44 4.31 1.69
CA VAL A 17 0.35 5.27 2.78
C VAL A 17 -1.00 5.95 2.78
N LEU A 18 -1.44 6.39 1.62
CA LEU A 18 -2.72 7.08 1.52
C LEU A 18 -3.87 6.18 1.94
N LEU A 19 -3.83 4.93 1.50
CA LEU A 19 -4.86 3.98 1.88
C LEU A 19 -4.82 3.69 3.37
N ALA A 20 -3.63 3.58 3.93
CA ALA A 20 -3.50 3.33 5.36
C ALA A 20 -4.04 4.50 6.16
N GLU A 21 -3.99 5.69 5.59
CA GLU A 21 -4.50 6.87 6.27
C GLU A 21 -5.99 7.07 6.05
N GLY A 22 -6.61 6.18 5.30
CA GLY A 22 -8.06 6.25 5.12
C GLY A 22 -8.52 6.85 3.81
N THR A 23 -7.61 7.19 2.92
CA THR A 23 -7.99 7.77 1.64
C THR A 23 -8.62 6.69 0.76
N ARG A 24 -9.67 7.06 0.07
CA ARG A 24 -10.34 6.11 -0.79
C ARG A 24 -9.54 5.87 -2.06
N ILE A 25 -9.66 4.65 -2.59
CA ILE A 25 -8.94 4.29 -3.78
C ILE A 25 -9.33 5.16 -4.97
N SER A 26 -10.59 5.56 -5.05
CA SER A 26 -11.03 6.42 -6.14
C SER A 26 -10.36 7.78 -6.07
N SER A 27 -10.15 8.29 -4.86
CA SER A 27 -9.47 9.56 -4.69
C SER A 27 -8.02 9.46 -5.11
N ILE A 28 -7.37 8.36 -4.75
CA ILE A 28 -5.98 8.13 -5.11
C ILE A 28 -5.85 8.01 -6.62
N SER A 29 -6.77 7.27 -7.23
CA SER A 29 -6.78 7.08 -8.67
C SER A 29 -6.84 8.42 -9.37
N ARG A 30 -7.70 9.28 -8.89
CA ARG A 30 -7.89 10.58 -9.50
C ARG A 30 -6.67 11.47 -9.29
N ALA A 31 -6.15 11.49 -8.08
CA ALA A 31 -5.03 12.36 -7.75
C ALA A 31 -3.76 11.96 -8.48
N LYS A 32 -3.54 10.68 -8.64
CA LYS A 32 -2.31 10.21 -9.26
C LYS A 32 -2.45 9.88 -10.73
N GLY A 33 -3.66 9.88 -11.24
CA GLY A 33 -3.87 9.52 -12.63
C GLY A 33 -3.61 8.06 -12.92
N ILE A 34 -3.83 7.20 -11.93
CA ILE A 34 -3.62 5.77 -12.06
C ILE A 34 -4.95 5.07 -11.93
N LYS A 35 -5.18 4.06 -12.76
CA LYS A 35 -6.42 3.34 -12.70
C LYS A 35 -6.56 2.59 -11.38
N GLU A 36 -7.80 2.47 -10.91
CA GLU A 36 -8.05 1.76 -9.67
C GLU A 36 -7.55 0.32 -9.73
N ASP A 37 -7.72 -0.33 -10.86
CA ASP A 37 -7.23 -1.68 -11.02
C ASP A 37 -5.73 -1.75 -10.83
N THR A 38 -5.01 -0.76 -11.33
CA THR A 38 -3.57 -0.70 -11.17
C THR A 38 -3.20 -0.52 -9.72
N ILE A 39 -3.94 0.31 -9.01
CA ILE A 39 -3.69 0.51 -7.58
C ILE A 39 -3.91 -0.78 -6.82
N LEU A 40 -4.98 -1.50 -7.15
CA LEU A 40 -5.23 -2.78 -6.50
C LEU A 40 -4.11 -3.77 -6.78
N SER A 41 -3.56 -3.72 -7.98
CA SER A 41 -2.44 -4.56 -8.35
C SER A 41 -1.21 -4.22 -7.49
N PHE A 42 -0.99 -2.93 -7.25
CA PHE A 42 0.09 -2.49 -6.36
C PHE A 42 -0.09 -3.08 -4.98
N LEU A 43 -1.33 -3.05 -4.47
CA LEU A 43 -1.61 -3.55 -3.14
C LEU A 43 -1.33 -5.03 -3.04
N ARG A 44 -1.69 -5.77 -4.07
CA ARG A 44 -1.44 -7.21 -4.07
C ARG A 44 0.05 -7.51 -4.08
N LYS A 45 0.79 -6.76 -4.87
CA LYS A 45 2.23 -6.93 -4.90
C LYS A 45 2.82 -6.64 -3.54
N ALA A 46 2.36 -5.56 -2.93
CA ALA A 46 2.88 -5.19 -1.63
C ALA A 46 2.55 -6.26 -0.60
N ALA A 47 1.39 -6.87 -0.70
CA ALA A 47 1.00 -7.90 0.25
C ALA A 47 1.92 -9.10 0.18
N GLN A 48 2.46 -9.38 -1.00
CA GLN A 48 3.37 -10.49 -1.15
C GLN A 48 4.70 -10.23 -0.45
N HIS A 49 5.00 -8.97 -0.18
CA HIS A 49 6.21 -8.59 0.52
C HIS A 49 5.82 -7.81 1.77
N ALA A 50 4.79 -8.28 2.44
CA ALA A 50 4.20 -7.52 3.54
C ALA A 50 5.20 -7.14 4.61
N GLU A 51 6.07 -8.05 4.98
CA GLU A 51 7.04 -7.76 6.04
C GLU A 51 7.94 -6.60 5.68
N GLN A 52 8.44 -6.60 4.46
CA GLN A 52 9.32 -5.53 4.02
C GLN A 52 8.57 -4.22 3.90
N VAL A 53 7.37 -4.30 3.36
CA VAL A 53 6.56 -3.10 3.18
C VAL A 53 6.19 -2.50 4.54
N GLU A 54 5.80 -3.35 5.48
CA GLU A 54 5.45 -2.88 6.80
C GLU A 54 6.61 -2.19 7.49
N ALA A 55 7.81 -2.75 7.34
CA ALA A 55 8.98 -2.14 7.94
C ALA A 55 9.21 -0.74 7.39
N ILE A 56 9.04 -0.57 6.08
CA ILE A 56 9.22 0.73 5.48
C ILE A 56 8.17 1.70 5.97
N LEU A 57 6.92 1.25 6.01
CA LEU A 57 5.83 2.12 6.44
C LEU A 57 5.99 2.54 7.90
N LEU A 58 6.42 1.61 8.73
CA LEU A 58 6.60 1.92 10.14
C LEU A 58 7.76 2.87 10.36
N ASN A 59 8.86 2.65 9.65
CA ASN A 59 10.07 3.42 9.89
C ASN A 59 10.15 4.73 9.13
N GLU A 60 9.77 4.72 7.87
CA GLU A 60 9.95 5.90 7.06
C GLU A 60 8.73 6.79 7.00
N TYR A 61 7.56 6.19 7.11
CA TYR A 61 6.32 6.96 7.00
C TYR A 61 5.59 7.08 8.32
N GLU A 62 6.13 6.44 9.33
CA GLU A 62 5.56 6.52 10.68
C GLU A 62 4.08 6.12 10.71
N ILE A 63 3.74 5.15 9.90
CA ILE A 63 2.38 4.61 9.87
C ILE A 63 2.25 3.64 11.03
N SER A 64 1.16 3.68 11.76
CA SER A 64 0.98 2.81 12.91
C SER A 64 0.60 1.40 12.48
N GLN A 65 0.81 0.45 13.38
CA GLN A 65 0.47 -0.93 13.11
C GLN A 65 -1.03 -1.10 12.86
N VAL A 66 -1.83 -0.34 13.57
CA VAL A 66 -3.28 -0.38 13.38
C VAL A 66 -3.65 0.02 11.97
N GLN A 67 -2.99 1.05 11.47
CA GLN A 67 -3.25 1.50 10.11
C GLN A 67 -2.80 0.47 9.09
N ILE A 68 -1.70 -0.20 9.36
CA ILE A 68 -1.21 -1.25 8.46
C ILE A 68 -2.19 -2.43 8.45
N ASP A 69 -2.69 -2.81 9.61
CA ASP A 69 -3.66 -3.88 9.68
C ASP A 69 -4.90 -3.54 8.87
N GLY A 70 -5.35 -2.30 8.98
CA GLY A 70 -6.50 -1.85 8.19
C GLY A 70 -6.23 -1.89 6.71
N LEU A 71 -5.00 -1.57 6.33
CA LEU A 71 -4.61 -1.60 4.93
C LEU A 71 -4.71 -3.01 4.37
N TRP A 72 -4.18 -3.99 5.08
CA TRP A 72 -4.25 -5.37 4.61
C TRP A 72 -5.68 -5.90 4.60
N ALA A 73 -6.48 -5.47 5.54
CA ALA A 73 -7.88 -5.86 5.56
C ALA A 73 -8.60 -5.30 4.32
N TYR A 74 -8.27 -4.07 3.95
CA TYR A 74 -8.86 -3.45 2.77
C TYR A 74 -8.52 -4.23 1.51
N VAL A 75 -7.29 -4.72 1.44
CA VAL A 75 -6.83 -5.49 0.29
C VAL A 75 -7.43 -6.89 0.27
N GLY A 76 -7.90 -7.35 1.41
CA GLY A 76 -8.40 -8.70 1.52
C GLY A 76 -7.32 -9.71 1.83
N HIS A 77 -6.12 -9.23 2.18
CA HIS A 77 -5.02 -10.11 2.53
C HIS A 77 -5.04 -10.35 4.03
N LYS A 78 -5.40 -11.60 4.42
CA LYS A 78 -5.45 -11.87 5.80
C LYS A 78 -4.17 -12.34 6.31
N LYS A 79 -3.59 -11.67 7.18
CA LYS A 79 -2.41 -12.13 7.77
C LYS A 79 -2.71 -13.04 8.81
N VAL A 80 -3.52 -13.40 8.90
CA VAL A 80 -3.82 -14.23 9.68
C VAL A 80 -3.31 -14.77 10.56
N ALA A 81 -3.01 -14.99 10.27
CA ALA A 81 -2.61 -15.51 11.01
C ALA A 81 -2.67 -15.21 12.22
N LYS A 82 -2.66 -14.91 12.47
CA LYS A 82 -2.60 -14.71 13.43
C LYS A 82 -3.25 -14.80 14.14
N SER A 83 -3.44 -14.83 14.03
CA SER A 83 -3.89 -14.87 14.66
C SER A 83 -4.12 -15.21 15.24
N GLY A 84 -3.96 -15.30 15.14
CA GLY A 84 -4.16 -15.81 15.69
C GLY A 84 -4.25 -15.90 16.16
#